data_681d6789594261a8eee33c5624d94c1e
#
_entry.id   681d6789594261a8eee33c5624d94c1e
#
_cell.length_a   1.000
_cell.length_b   1.000
_cell.length_c   1.000
_cell.angle_alpha   90.00
_cell.angle_beta   90.00
_cell.angle_gamma   90.00
#
_symmetry.space_group_name_H-M   'P 1'
#
loop_
_entity.id
_entity.type
_entity.pdbx_description
1 polymer ?
#
loop_
_entity_poly.entity_id
_entity_poly.type
_entity_poly.pdbx_seq_one_letter_code
_entity_poly.pdbx_strand_id
1 'polypeptide(L)'
;MLVEEKQVKFATRVALTRSAKLAATAEVKEIQDIFNQPTPFTTSALFVRPATATSLTAEVKLKDFASKSSTPASKYLDAQIKGGERGEKRFERALRSIGALPPGYRVVPGEGAQLDAYGNMSRGQIVQILAYFRAFPEAGYKANMTDQRRAALERGTRNRQGISYFCGRPGGRRPLGIYQRVHFARGTGLRLVMLFARSAVYQATYDFEYVAESTVEQNFPAEFARALAEARATQR
;
A
#
# COMPACT_ATOMS: atom_id res chain seq x y z
N MET A 1 31.88 -40.12 -5.96
CA MET A 1 30.68 -39.87 -6.75
C MET A 1 29.45 -39.50 -5.87
N LEU A 2 28.90 -40.38 -5.01
CA LEU A 2 27.74 -40.09 -4.18
C LEU A 2 27.91 -38.96 -3.16
N VAL A 3 29.08 -38.76 -2.62
CA VAL A 3 29.38 -37.69 -1.65
C VAL A 3 29.42 -36.33 -2.35
N GLU A 4 30.03 -36.27 -3.52
CA GLU A 4 30.15 -35.07 -4.33
C GLU A 4 28.80 -34.58 -4.85
N GLU A 5 27.92 -35.52 -5.23
CA GLU A 5 26.55 -35.19 -5.62
C GLU A 5 25.71 -34.57 -4.48
N LYS A 6 25.84 -35.08 -3.27
CA LYS A 6 25.19 -34.54 -2.08
C LYS A 6 25.68 -33.10 -1.78
N GLN A 7 26.98 -32.85 -1.96
CA GLN A 7 27.58 -31.54 -1.74
C GLN A 7 27.11 -30.51 -2.79
N VAL A 8 27.08 -30.93 -4.06
CA VAL A 8 26.56 -30.08 -5.14
C VAL A 8 25.08 -29.70 -4.87
N LYS A 9 24.23 -30.68 -4.51
CA LYS A 9 22.83 -30.42 -4.14
C LYS A 9 22.71 -29.46 -2.93
N PHE A 10 23.53 -29.64 -1.91
CA PHE A 10 23.58 -28.76 -0.75
C PHE A 10 24.02 -27.36 -1.15
N ALA A 11 25.13 -27.23 -1.92
CA ALA A 11 25.63 -25.95 -2.39
C ALA A 11 24.62 -25.23 -3.26
N THR A 12 23.97 -25.95 -4.19
CA THR A 12 22.89 -25.39 -5.03
C THR A 12 21.76 -24.81 -4.18
N ARG A 13 21.27 -25.56 -3.19
CA ARG A 13 20.21 -25.12 -2.28
C ARG A 13 20.59 -23.84 -1.53
N VAL A 14 21.83 -23.79 -1.01
CA VAL A 14 22.34 -22.63 -0.27
C VAL A 14 22.48 -21.43 -1.20
N ALA A 15 23.09 -21.64 -2.38
CA ALA A 15 23.27 -20.57 -3.37
C ALA A 15 21.96 -19.99 -3.85
N LEU A 16 20.97 -20.81 -4.20
CA LEU A 16 19.65 -20.38 -4.59
C LEU A 16 18.98 -19.52 -3.51
N THR A 17 19.08 -19.99 -2.25
CA THR A 17 18.48 -19.25 -1.12
C THR A 17 19.18 -17.92 -0.87
N ARG A 18 20.52 -17.86 -1.02
CA ARG A 18 21.30 -16.62 -0.87
C ARG A 18 21.00 -15.65 -2.01
N SER A 19 20.98 -16.12 -3.25
CA SER A 19 20.63 -15.30 -4.41
C SER A 19 19.22 -14.75 -4.33
N ALA A 20 18.25 -15.54 -3.88
CA ALA A 20 16.90 -15.06 -3.64
C ALA A 20 16.84 -13.96 -2.55
N LYS A 21 17.64 -14.05 -1.50
CA LYS A 21 17.75 -12.99 -0.49
C LYS A 21 18.39 -11.72 -1.05
N LEU A 22 19.39 -11.85 -1.90
CA LEU A 22 20.02 -10.71 -2.58
C LEU A 22 19.01 -10.03 -3.52
N ALA A 23 18.27 -10.81 -4.30
CA ALA A 23 17.21 -10.29 -5.15
C ALA A 23 16.12 -9.55 -4.31
N ALA A 24 15.69 -10.13 -3.19
CA ALA A 24 14.75 -9.44 -2.31
C ALA A 24 15.31 -8.12 -1.76
N THR A 25 16.61 -8.04 -1.49
CA THR A 25 17.26 -6.80 -1.05
C THR A 25 17.32 -5.77 -2.17
N ALA A 26 17.62 -6.19 -3.40
CA ALA A 26 17.62 -5.33 -4.58
C ALA A 26 16.22 -4.76 -4.85
N GLU A 27 15.19 -5.60 -4.72
CA GLU A 27 13.79 -5.20 -4.84
C GLU A 27 13.37 -4.16 -3.79
N VAL A 28 13.82 -4.30 -2.54
CA VAL A 28 13.55 -3.28 -1.51
C VAL A 28 14.19 -1.95 -1.88
N LYS A 29 15.40 -1.98 -2.42
CA LYS A 29 16.08 -0.77 -2.89
C LYS A 29 15.33 -0.14 -4.06
N GLU A 30 14.92 -0.93 -5.04
CA GLU A 30 14.14 -0.45 -6.18
C GLU A 30 12.82 0.20 -5.74
N ILE A 31 12.11 -0.42 -4.78
CA ILE A 31 10.93 0.17 -4.15
C ILE A 31 11.24 1.55 -3.53
N GLN A 32 12.39 1.69 -2.88
CA GLN A 32 12.79 2.96 -2.27
C GLN A 32 13.16 4.02 -3.30
N ASP A 33 13.71 3.61 -4.44
CA ASP A 33 14.13 4.50 -5.52
C ASP A 33 12.93 4.97 -6.37
N ILE A 34 11.97 4.08 -6.64
CA ILE A 34 10.79 4.39 -7.47
C ILE A 34 9.70 5.15 -6.69
N PHE A 35 9.44 4.75 -5.44
CA PHE A 35 8.33 5.32 -4.67
C PHE A 35 8.79 6.48 -3.78
N ASN A 36 8.08 7.59 -3.89
CA ASN A 36 8.31 8.70 -2.98
C ASN A 36 7.86 8.34 -1.55
N GLN A 37 8.81 8.24 -0.63
CA GLN A 37 8.59 7.92 0.78
C GLN A 37 7.73 6.64 0.99
N PRO A 38 8.18 5.45 0.53
CA PRO A 38 7.43 4.22 0.73
C PRO A 38 7.30 3.89 2.22
N THR A 39 6.10 3.43 2.60
CA THR A 39 5.87 3.04 4.00
C THR A 39 6.69 1.79 4.37
N PRO A 40 7.00 1.55 5.68
CA PRO A 40 7.60 0.28 6.13
C PRO A 40 6.79 -0.96 5.71
N PHE A 41 5.48 -0.81 5.56
CA PHE A 41 4.62 -1.87 5.04
C PHE A 41 4.95 -2.19 3.57
N THR A 42 5.27 -1.17 2.76
CA THR A 42 5.64 -1.35 1.35
C THR A 42 7.06 -1.90 1.22
N THR A 43 8.03 -1.40 1.97
CA THR A 43 9.41 -1.94 1.94
C THR A 43 9.52 -3.35 2.51
N SER A 44 8.57 -3.77 3.35
CA SER A 44 8.48 -5.15 3.84
C SER A 44 7.56 -6.04 3.00
N ALA A 45 7.21 -5.62 1.79
CA ALA A 45 6.23 -6.31 0.93
C ALA A 45 6.69 -7.65 0.38
N LEU A 46 7.97 -7.98 0.50
CA LEU A 46 8.58 -9.15 -0.11
C LEU A 46 8.57 -10.37 0.81
N PHE A 47 8.48 -11.53 0.18
CA PHE A 47 8.58 -12.83 0.82
C PHE A 47 9.56 -13.71 0.04
N VAL A 48 10.53 -14.26 0.75
CA VAL A 48 11.50 -15.23 0.19
C VAL A 48 11.14 -16.62 0.68
N ARG A 49 10.85 -17.50 -0.26
CA ARG A 49 10.71 -18.94 0.00
C ARG A 49 12.05 -19.59 -0.28
N PRO A 50 12.73 -20.15 0.72
CA PRO A 50 14.04 -20.76 0.53
C PRO A 50 13.94 -22.09 -0.23
N ALA A 51 15.01 -22.46 -0.93
CA ALA A 51 15.17 -23.79 -1.49
C ALA A 51 15.31 -24.83 -0.36
N THR A 52 14.76 -26.00 -0.58
CA THR A 52 14.81 -27.14 0.37
C THR A 52 15.60 -28.31 -0.21
N ALA A 53 15.87 -29.32 0.60
CA ALA A 53 16.56 -30.53 0.14
C ALA A 53 15.74 -31.33 -0.90
N THR A 54 14.41 -31.21 -0.84
CA THR A 54 13.46 -31.87 -1.74
C THR A 54 13.06 -31.01 -2.93
N SER A 55 13.27 -29.68 -2.85
CA SER A 55 12.95 -28.74 -3.93
C SER A 55 14.07 -27.74 -4.06
N LEU A 56 14.87 -27.87 -5.12
CA LEU A 56 15.93 -26.94 -5.47
C LEU A 56 15.39 -25.71 -6.21
N THR A 57 14.38 -25.06 -5.59
CA THR A 57 13.76 -23.84 -6.09
C THR A 57 13.65 -22.84 -4.94
N ALA A 58 14.20 -21.65 -5.12
CA ALA A 58 13.96 -20.51 -4.24
C ALA A 58 13.07 -19.49 -4.98
N GLU A 59 12.17 -18.85 -4.25
CA GLU A 59 11.24 -17.88 -4.83
C GLU A 59 11.33 -16.53 -4.11
N VAL A 60 11.32 -15.46 -4.87
CA VAL A 60 11.05 -14.09 -4.37
C VAL A 60 9.71 -13.65 -4.91
N LYS A 61 8.83 -13.23 -4.05
CA LYS A 61 7.49 -12.78 -4.45
C LYS A 61 6.94 -11.72 -3.52
N LEU A 62 5.99 -10.96 -4.03
CA LEU A 62 5.20 -10.05 -3.21
C LEU A 62 4.28 -10.86 -2.28
N LYS A 63 4.15 -10.39 -1.04
CA LYS A 63 3.22 -11.00 -0.08
C LYS A 63 1.79 -10.93 -0.61
N ASP A 64 1.15 -12.07 -0.72
CA ASP A 64 -0.26 -12.26 -1.09
C ASP A 64 -1.19 -12.31 0.13
N PHE A 65 -0.61 -12.27 1.32
CA PHE A 65 -1.30 -12.25 2.61
C PHE A 65 -1.08 -10.91 3.33
N ALA A 66 -2.07 -10.51 4.10
CA ALA A 66 -2.00 -9.33 4.97
C ALA A 66 -2.85 -9.56 6.21
N SER A 67 -2.67 -8.73 7.24
CA SER A 67 -3.56 -8.73 8.40
C SER A 67 -5.00 -8.44 7.96
N LYS A 68 -6.00 -8.87 8.75
CA LYS A 68 -7.45 -8.80 8.43
C LYS A 68 -7.93 -7.44 7.89
N SER A 69 -7.24 -6.36 8.18
CA SER A 69 -7.62 -4.99 7.78
C SER A 69 -6.78 -4.42 6.62
N SER A 70 -5.73 -5.10 6.19
CA SER A 70 -4.78 -4.59 5.20
C SER A 70 -4.98 -5.22 3.83
N THR A 71 -4.55 -4.53 2.78
CA THR A 71 -4.51 -5.05 1.41
C THR A 71 -3.16 -5.70 1.17
N PRO A 72 -3.08 -6.93 0.65
CA PRO A 72 -1.81 -7.57 0.32
C PRO A 72 -0.97 -6.77 -0.68
N ALA A 73 0.36 -6.89 -0.57
CA ALA A 73 1.30 -6.21 -1.46
C ALA A 73 1.10 -6.56 -2.92
N SER A 74 0.85 -7.83 -3.21
CA SER A 74 0.54 -8.32 -4.55
C SER A 74 -0.66 -7.63 -5.22
N LYS A 75 -1.57 -7.03 -4.44
CA LYS A 75 -2.74 -6.32 -4.98
C LYS A 75 -2.52 -4.83 -5.17
N TYR A 76 -1.82 -4.16 -4.24
CA TYR A 76 -1.68 -2.70 -4.36
C TYR A 76 -0.46 -2.29 -5.21
N LEU A 77 0.54 -3.17 -5.36
CA LEU A 77 1.67 -2.96 -6.26
C LEU A 77 1.41 -3.46 -7.69
N ASP A 78 0.38 -4.27 -7.91
CA ASP A 78 0.08 -4.85 -9.23
C ASP A 78 -0.04 -3.79 -10.33
N ALA A 79 -0.71 -2.68 -10.05
CA ALA A 79 -0.83 -1.57 -11.01
C ALA A 79 0.51 -0.87 -11.32
N GLN A 80 1.50 -0.97 -10.45
CA GLN A 80 2.84 -0.41 -10.67
C GLN A 80 3.72 -1.38 -11.47
N ILE A 81 3.48 -2.68 -11.36
CA ILE A 81 4.21 -3.73 -12.09
C ILE A 81 3.61 -3.94 -13.47
N LYS A 82 2.29 -4.09 -13.57
CA LYS A 82 1.61 -4.43 -14.83
C LYS A 82 1.02 -3.24 -15.56
N GLY A 83 1.01 -2.09 -14.90
CA GLY A 83 0.23 -0.94 -15.38
C GLY A 83 -1.27 -1.12 -15.13
N GLY A 84 -2.07 -0.17 -15.62
CA GLY A 84 -3.52 -0.23 -15.51
C GLY A 84 -4.09 0.56 -14.33
N GLU A 85 -5.34 0.32 -13.99
CA GLU A 85 -6.02 1.03 -12.91
C GLU A 85 -5.67 0.43 -11.54
N ARG A 86 -5.35 1.29 -10.57
CA ARG A 86 -5.22 0.81 -9.19
C ARG A 86 -6.56 0.30 -8.64
N GLY A 87 -6.48 -0.72 -7.82
CA GLY A 87 -7.63 -1.25 -7.11
C GLY A 87 -8.32 -0.20 -6.22
N GLU A 88 -9.61 -0.37 -6.01
CA GLU A 88 -10.43 0.50 -5.17
C GLU A 88 -10.11 0.30 -3.69
N LYS A 89 -9.87 1.39 -2.95
CA LYS A 89 -9.65 1.36 -1.50
C LYS A 89 -10.97 1.08 -0.76
N ARG A 90 -10.89 0.49 0.44
CA ARG A 90 -12.07 0.16 1.25
C ARG A 90 -12.98 1.37 1.52
N PHE A 91 -12.38 2.51 1.85
CA PHE A 91 -13.15 3.73 2.12
C PHE A 91 -13.79 4.32 0.86
N GLU A 92 -13.18 4.12 -0.32
CA GLU A 92 -13.76 4.52 -1.61
C GLU A 92 -15.02 3.70 -1.90
N ARG A 93 -14.99 2.39 -1.65
CA ARG A 93 -16.18 1.54 -1.73
C ARG A 93 -17.30 1.99 -0.79
N ALA A 94 -16.95 2.35 0.44
CA ALA A 94 -17.92 2.86 1.40
C ALA A 94 -18.53 4.20 0.96
N LEU A 95 -17.75 5.11 0.37
CA LEU A 95 -18.27 6.36 -0.20
C LEU A 95 -19.13 6.11 -1.44
N ARG A 96 -18.77 5.11 -2.24
CA ARG A 96 -19.54 4.74 -3.43
C ARG A 96 -20.88 4.10 -3.08
N SER A 97 -20.94 3.25 -2.05
CA SER A 97 -22.19 2.60 -1.63
C SER A 97 -23.25 3.58 -1.19
N ILE A 98 -22.87 4.77 -0.72
CA ILE A 98 -23.81 5.87 -0.35
C ILE A 98 -23.98 6.90 -1.47
N GLY A 99 -23.44 6.65 -2.67
CA GLY A 99 -23.56 7.55 -3.82
C GLY A 99 -22.67 8.82 -3.75
N ALA A 100 -21.80 8.95 -2.74
CA ALA A 100 -20.91 10.12 -2.62
C ALA A 100 -19.77 10.11 -3.65
N LEU A 101 -19.18 8.94 -3.92
CA LEU A 101 -18.13 8.78 -4.92
C LEU A 101 -18.70 8.20 -6.22
N PRO A 102 -18.72 8.95 -7.34
CA PRO A 102 -19.25 8.44 -8.61
C PRO A 102 -18.43 7.27 -9.18
N PRO A 103 -19.03 6.41 -10.02
CA PRO A 103 -18.30 5.38 -10.75
C PRO A 103 -17.14 5.94 -11.56
N GLY A 104 -16.03 5.20 -11.67
CA GLY A 104 -14.84 5.62 -12.41
C GLY A 104 -13.98 6.69 -11.71
N TYR A 105 -14.36 7.13 -10.51
CA TYR A 105 -13.56 8.08 -9.73
C TYR A 105 -12.80 7.39 -8.59
N ARG A 106 -11.65 7.95 -8.25
CA ARG A 106 -10.81 7.58 -7.11
C ARG A 106 -10.56 8.80 -6.24
N VAL A 107 -10.24 8.56 -4.98
CA VAL A 107 -9.96 9.64 -4.03
C VAL A 107 -8.47 9.92 -3.97
N VAL A 108 -8.16 11.22 -4.09
CA VAL A 108 -6.81 11.77 -3.89
C VAL A 108 -6.88 12.76 -2.73
N PRO A 109 -5.86 12.87 -1.88
CA PRO A 109 -5.82 13.89 -0.83
C PRO A 109 -5.94 15.29 -1.43
N GLY A 110 -6.81 16.12 -0.85
CA GLY A 110 -6.90 17.55 -1.14
C GLY A 110 -6.05 18.38 -0.18
N GLU A 111 -6.03 19.70 -0.37
CA GLU A 111 -5.27 20.66 0.46
C GLU A 111 -5.65 20.65 1.96
N GLY A 112 -6.89 20.26 2.27
CA GLY A 112 -7.39 20.14 3.65
C GLY A 112 -7.24 18.74 4.24
N ALA A 113 -6.59 17.81 3.54
CA ALA A 113 -6.33 16.47 4.05
C ALA A 113 -5.27 16.51 5.15
N GLN A 114 -5.51 15.77 6.22
CA GLN A 114 -4.50 15.48 7.23
C GLN A 114 -3.66 14.31 6.72
N LEU A 115 -2.40 14.56 6.41
CA LEU A 115 -1.48 13.56 5.91
C LEU A 115 -0.60 13.00 7.04
N ASP A 116 -0.24 11.72 6.90
CA ASP A 116 0.83 11.12 7.69
C ASP A 116 2.22 11.48 7.11
N ALA A 117 3.28 10.98 7.75
CA ALA A 117 4.65 11.22 7.32
C ALA A 117 4.97 10.67 5.91
N TYR A 118 4.10 9.86 5.35
CA TYR A 118 4.23 9.23 4.03
C TYR A 118 3.29 9.82 2.98
N GLY A 119 2.64 10.94 3.28
CA GLY A 119 1.69 11.60 2.37
C GLY A 119 0.33 10.91 2.23
N ASN A 120 0.01 9.92 3.08
CA ASN A 120 -1.29 9.28 3.08
C ASN A 120 -2.27 10.04 3.96
N MET A 121 -3.54 10.04 3.58
CA MET A 121 -4.60 10.58 4.44
C MET A 121 -4.66 9.85 5.78
N SER A 122 -4.75 10.60 6.87
CA SER A 122 -4.84 10.04 8.20
C SER A 122 -6.08 9.17 8.37
N ARG A 123 -5.91 8.00 8.98
CA ARG A 123 -7.02 7.08 9.26
C ARG A 123 -8.13 7.75 10.08
N GLY A 124 -7.75 8.61 11.03
CA GLY A 124 -8.72 9.33 11.87
C GLY A 124 -9.65 10.22 11.06
N GLN A 125 -9.10 10.99 10.11
CA GLN A 125 -9.90 11.86 9.24
C GLN A 125 -10.80 11.04 8.31
N ILE A 126 -10.28 9.95 7.72
CA ILE A 126 -11.09 9.04 6.88
C ILE A 126 -12.28 8.49 7.68
N VAL A 127 -12.03 7.95 8.87
CA VAL A 127 -13.07 7.40 9.74
C VAL A 127 -14.10 8.47 10.13
N GLN A 128 -13.64 9.69 10.46
CA GLN A 128 -14.55 10.80 10.79
C GLN A 128 -15.45 11.16 9.62
N ILE A 129 -14.91 11.22 8.40
CA ILE A 129 -15.69 11.51 7.18
C ILE A 129 -16.71 10.40 6.91
N LEU A 130 -16.29 9.13 6.94
CA LEU A 130 -17.20 8.01 6.75
C LEU A 130 -18.31 7.97 7.80
N ALA A 131 -17.98 8.24 9.07
CA ALA A 131 -18.94 8.29 10.16
C ALA A 131 -19.93 9.45 9.98
N TYR A 132 -19.45 10.62 9.54
CA TYR A 132 -20.27 11.80 9.27
C TYR A 132 -21.29 11.54 8.16
N PHE A 133 -20.87 10.88 7.07
CA PHE A 133 -21.75 10.50 5.95
C PHE A 133 -22.54 9.21 6.21
N ARG A 134 -22.37 8.57 7.36
CA ARG A 134 -23.00 7.28 7.70
C ARG A 134 -22.68 6.18 6.69
N ALA A 135 -21.45 6.19 6.19
CA ALA A 135 -20.98 5.29 5.14
C ALA A 135 -20.46 3.94 5.65
N PHE A 136 -20.49 3.69 6.96
CA PHE A 136 -20.18 2.36 7.50
C PHE A 136 -21.39 1.45 7.35
N PRO A 137 -21.23 0.27 6.70
CA PRO A 137 -22.30 -0.72 6.60
C PRO A 137 -22.57 -1.38 7.96
N GLU A 138 -23.32 -2.42 8.02
CA GLU A 138 -23.88 -3.12 9.18
C GLU A 138 -23.04 -3.17 10.47
N ALA A 139 -21.78 -3.54 10.38
CA ALA A 139 -20.87 -3.58 11.55
C ALA A 139 -20.56 -2.18 12.10
N GLY A 140 -20.90 -1.16 11.34
CA GLY A 140 -20.64 0.23 11.62
C GLY A 140 -21.74 0.96 12.35
N TYR A 141 -22.78 0.30 12.80
CA TYR A 141 -23.87 0.95 13.52
C TYR A 141 -23.39 1.91 14.63
N LYS A 142 -22.41 1.48 15.44
CA LYS A 142 -21.80 2.33 16.48
C LYS A 142 -20.74 3.29 15.94
N ALA A 143 -20.21 3.04 14.72
CA ALA A 143 -19.20 3.87 14.08
C ALA A 143 -19.80 5.06 13.32
N ASN A 144 -21.04 4.98 12.88
CA ASN A 144 -21.75 6.09 12.25
C ASN A 144 -22.12 7.16 13.27
N MET A 145 -22.02 8.43 12.87
CA MET A 145 -22.42 9.54 13.75
C MET A 145 -23.91 9.59 13.93
N THR A 146 -24.36 9.75 15.18
CA THR A 146 -25.73 10.16 15.50
C THR A 146 -25.92 11.63 15.14
N ASP A 147 -27.18 12.07 14.99
CA ASP A 147 -27.47 13.47 14.69
C ASP A 147 -26.96 14.41 15.79
N GLN A 148 -27.01 13.98 17.05
CA GLN A 148 -26.45 14.74 18.17
C GLN A 148 -24.91 14.91 18.07
N ARG A 149 -24.19 13.84 17.72
CA ARG A 149 -22.73 13.90 17.51
C ARG A 149 -22.37 14.77 16.31
N ARG A 150 -23.15 14.69 15.26
CA ARG A 150 -22.97 15.51 14.05
C ARG A 150 -23.19 16.98 14.37
N ALA A 151 -24.29 17.33 15.03
CA ALA A 151 -24.55 18.68 15.48
C ALA A 151 -23.49 19.22 16.46
N ALA A 152 -22.98 18.38 17.36
CA ALA A 152 -21.89 18.75 18.26
C ALA A 152 -20.58 19.03 17.51
N LEU A 153 -20.26 18.23 16.47
CA LEU A 153 -19.10 18.46 15.61
C LEU A 153 -19.24 19.76 14.83
N GLU A 154 -20.41 20.04 14.29
CA GLU A 154 -20.73 21.27 13.53
C GLU A 154 -20.67 22.53 14.40
N ARG A 155 -21.11 22.44 15.63
CA ARG A 155 -21.06 23.56 16.60
C ARG A 155 -19.64 23.81 17.09
N GLY A 156 -18.84 22.75 17.28
CA GLY A 156 -17.53 22.83 17.91
C GLY A 156 -17.60 23.06 19.42
N THR A 157 -16.48 23.46 20.00
CA THR A 157 -16.33 23.78 21.43
C THR A 157 -15.53 25.08 21.57
N ARG A 158 -15.39 25.61 22.80
CA ARG A 158 -14.57 26.80 23.07
C ARG A 158 -13.14 26.68 22.50
N ASN A 159 -12.56 25.47 22.52
CA ASN A 159 -11.19 25.20 22.11
C ASN A 159 -11.09 24.54 20.73
N ARG A 160 -12.19 24.26 20.06
CA ARG A 160 -12.23 23.52 18.81
C ARG A 160 -13.28 24.12 17.88
N GLN A 161 -12.84 24.56 16.71
CA GLN A 161 -13.73 25.08 15.69
C GLN A 161 -14.75 24.02 15.25
N GLY A 162 -15.97 24.45 14.99
CA GLY A 162 -17.00 23.60 14.41
C GLY A 162 -16.65 23.22 12.97
N ILE A 163 -16.90 22.00 12.62
CA ILE A 163 -16.65 21.49 11.27
C ILE A 163 -17.84 20.69 10.76
N SER A 164 -18.13 20.85 9.48
CA SER A 164 -19.09 20.00 8.75
C SER A 164 -18.46 19.52 7.44
N TYR A 165 -19.01 18.43 6.91
CA TYR A 165 -18.56 17.89 5.63
C TYR A 165 -19.70 17.87 4.64
N PHE A 166 -19.40 18.10 3.37
CA PHE A 166 -20.33 17.88 2.28
C PHE A 166 -19.61 17.39 1.03
N CYS A 167 -20.33 16.70 0.17
CA CYS A 167 -19.84 16.21 -1.11
C CYS A 167 -20.41 17.07 -2.24
N GLY A 168 -19.58 17.48 -3.19
CA GLY A 168 -20.05 18.25 -4.36
C GLY A 168 -18.98 19.10 -5.01
N ARG A 169 -19.46 20.08 -5.82
CA ARG A 169 -18.68 21.11 -6.50
C ARG A 169 -19.13 22.50 -6.02
N PRO A 170 -18.56 23.05 -4.95
CA PRO A 170 -18.96 24.36 -4.46
C PRO A 170 -18.81 25.43 -5.55
N GLY A 171 -19.87 26.21 -5.75
CA GLY A 171 -19.90 27.26 -6.78
C GLY A 171 -19.78 26.77 -8.23
N GLY A 172 -19.95 25.47 -8.48
CA GLY A 172 -19.90 24.88 -9.84
C GLY A 172 -18.52 24.82 -10.49
N ARG A 173 -17.58 25.62 -10.03
CA ARG A 173 -16.22 25.78 -10.60
C ARG A 173 -15.14 24.99 -9.87
N ARG A 174 -15.35 24.64 -8.61
CA ARG A 174 -14.37 23.90 -7.81
C ARG A 174 -14.38 22.42 -8.18
N PRO A 175 -13.27 21.68 -7.94
CA PRO A 175 -13.22 20.25 -8.18
C PRO A 175 -14.32 19.47 -7.46
N LEU A 176 -14.76 18.37 -8.03
CA LEU A 176 -15.65 17.45 -7.36
C LEU A 176 -14.91 16.76 -6.21
N GLY A 177 -15.52 16.71 -5.02
CA GLY A 177 -14.89 16.10 -3.87
C GLY A 177 -15.66 16.25 -2.58
N ILE A 178 -15.02 15.84 -1.48
CA ILE A 178 -15.51 16.08 -0.13
C ILE A 178 -14.81 17.30 0.44
N TYR A 179 -15.60 18.27 0.83
CA TYR A 179 -15.17 19.51 1.43
C TYR A 179 -15.46 19.52 2.92
N GLN A 180 -14.53 20.09 3.67
CA GLN A 180 -14.71 20.45 5.06
C GLN A 180 -15.05 21.93 5.12
N ARG A 181 -16.17 22.25 5.76
CA ARG A 181 -16.51 23.62 6.15
C ARG A 181 -16.07 23.83 7.58
N VAL A 182 -15.26 24.83 7.80
CA VAL A 182 -14.79 25.24 9.13
C VAL A 182 -15.54 26.50 9.52
N HIS A 183 -16.14 26.49 10.70
CA HIS A 183 -16.91 27.61 11.21
C HIS A 183 -16.01 28.52 12.08
N PHE A 184 -15.89 29.77 11.71
CA PHE A 184 -15.19 30.82 12.45
C PHE A 184 -16.19 31.78 13.07
N ALA A 185 -15.77 32.61 14.01
CA ALA A 185 -16.61 33.63 14.62
C ALA A 185 -17.19 34.64 13.60
N ARG A 186 -16.49 34.87 12.48
CA ARG A 186 -16.86 35.83 11.43
C ARG A 186 -16.97 35.21 10.04
N GLY A 187 -17.44 33.99 9.94
CA GLY A 187 -17.64 33.35 8.64
C GLY A 187 -17.29 31.86 8.58
N THR A 188 -17.19 31.35 7.38
CA THR A 188 -16.87 29.94 7.15
C THR A 188 -15.78 29.81 6.11
N GLY A 189 -14.79 28.93 6.36
CA GLY A 189 -13.79 28.52 5.38
C GLY A 189 -14.13 27.15 4.76
N LEU A 190 -13.78 26.99 3.49
CA LEU A 190 -13.91 25.71 2.80
C LEU A 190 -12.54 25.17 2.47
N ARG A 191 -12.32 23.89 2.82
CA ARG A 191 -11.09 23.13 2.47
C ARG A 191 -11.48 21.87 1.73
N LEU A 192 -10.85 21.62 0.59
CA LEU A 192 -11.00 20.35 -0.13
C LEU A 192 -10.21 19.27 0.61
N VAL A 193 -10.90 18.28 1.18
CA VAL A 193 -10.25 17.19 1.93
C VAL A 193 -10.01 15.96 1.04
N MET A 194 -11.00 15.60 0.24
CA MET A 194 -10.89 14.50 -0.70
C MET A 194 -11.23 14.99 -2.10
N LEU A 195 -10.26 15.01 -2.98
CA LEU A 195 -10.46 15.29 -4.41
C LEU A 195 -10.91 14.00 -5.09
N PHE A 196 -11.97 14.07 -5.88
CA PHE A 196 -12.41 12.98 -6.74
C PHE A 196 -11.81 13.16 -8.13
N ALA A 197 -10.82 12.33 -8.45
CA ALA A 197 -10.17 12.27 -9.74
C ALA A 197 -10.66 11.06 -10.53
N ARG A 198 -10.77 11.20 -11.86
CA ARG A 198 -10.99 10.03 -12.72
C ARG A 198 -9.82 9.08 -12.56
N SER A 199 -10.09 7.78 -12.56
CA SER A 199 -9.05 6.79 -12.50
C SER A 199 -8.07 7.02 -13.65
N ALA A 200 -6.80 7.29 -13.31
CA ALA A 200 -5.73 7.34 -14.29
C ALA A 200 -5.21 5.92 -14.53
N VAL A 201 -4.91 5.61 -15.76
CA VAL A 201 -4.16 4.41 -16.11
C VAL A 201 -2.72 4.67 -15.68
N TYR A 202 -2.20 3.85 -14.78
CA TYR A 202 -0.80 3.89 -14.36
C TYR A 202 0.06 3.22 -15.43
N GLN A 203 1.18 3.82 -15.75
CA GLN A 203 2.23 3.12 -16.49
C GLN A 203 2.96 2.16 -15.55
N ALA A 204 3.41 1.03 -16.07
CA ALA A 204 4.29 0.15 -15.33
C ALA A 204 5.61 0.88 -15.06
N THR A 205 5.94 1.04 -13.78
CA THR A 205 7.16 1.74 -13.34
C THR A 205 8.06 0.85 -12.49
N TYR A 206 7.56 -0.30 -12.07
CA TYR A 206 8.25 -1.26 -11.22
C TYR A 206 8.42 -2.58 -11.96
N ASP A 207 9.60 -2.81 -12.51
CA ASP A 207 9.94 -4.05 -13.22
C ASP A 207 10.50 -5.09 -12.26
N PHE A 208 9.59 -5.70 -11.50
CA PHE A 208 9.90 -6.71 -10.49
C PHE A 208 10.68 -7.91 -11.07
N GLU A 209 10.29 -8.39 -12.26
CA GLU A 209 10.92 -9.57 -12.85
C GLU A 209 12.36 -9.26 -13.27
N TYR A 210 12.58 -8.15 -13.94
CA TYR A 210 13.91 -7.74 -14.38
C TYR A 210 14.89 -7.53 -13.21
N VAL A 211 14.48 -6.85 -12.16
CA VAL A 211 15.33 -6.61 -10.98
C VAL A 211 15.70 -7.92 -10.29
N ALA A 212 14.75 -8.84 -10.15
CA ALA A 212 14.99 -10.15 -9.54
C ALA A 212 15.93 -11.00 -10.41
N GLU A 213 15.64 -11.13 -11.72
CA GLU A 213 16.41 -11.94 -12.66
C GLU A 213 17.85 -11.43 -12.80
N SER A 214 18.03 -10.13 -13.08
CA SER A 214 19.36 -9.55 -13.23
C SER A 214 20.22 -9.70 -11.96
N THR A 215 19.61 -9.56 -10.78
CA THR A 215 20.31 -9.76 -9.51
C THR A 215 20.73 -11.21 -9.32
N VAL A 216 19.86 -12.16 -9.64
CA VAL A 216 20.18 -13.60 -9.54
C VAL A 216 21.27 -13.98 -10.54
N GLU A 217 21.18 -13.57 -11.79
CA GLU A 217 22.18 -13.87 -12.82
C GLU A 217 23.57 -13.37 -12.45
N GLN A 218 23.66 -12.16 -11.91
CA GLN A 218 24.94 -11.57 -11.50
C GLN A 218 25.57 -12.25 -10.28
N ASN A 219 24.76 -12.72 -9.33
CA ASN A 219 25.27 -13.18 -8.03
C ASN A 219 25.30 -14.70 -7.88
N PHE A 220 24.45 -15.44 -8.56
CA PHE A 220 24.34 -16.89 -8.39
C PHE A 220 25.66 -17.64 -8.61
N PRO A 221 26.49 -17.36 -9.65
CA PRO A 221 27.74 -18.07 -9.85
C PRO A 221 28.71 -17.94 -8.67
N ALA A 222 28.83 -16.75 -8.12
CA ALA A 222 29.69 -16.47 -6.97
C ALA A 222 29.15 -17.12 -5.69
N GLU A 223 27.84 -17.04 -5.44
CA GLU A 223 27.21 -17.69 -4.29
C GLU A 223 27.28 -19.22 -4.37
N PHE A 224 27.18 -19.78 -5.58
CA PHE A 224 27.34 -21.22 -5.78
C PHE A 224 28.80 -21.68 -5.51
N ALA A 225 29.79 -20.98 -6.06
CA ALA A 225 31.20 -21.28 -5.82
C ALA A 225 31.52 -21.21 -4.31
N ARG A 226 31.04 -20.18 -3.62
CA ARG A 226 31.22 -20.01 -2.18
C ARG A 226 30.54 -21.11 -1.38
N ALA A 227 29.30 -21.44 -1.70
CA ALA A 227 28.57 -22.51 -1.01
C ALA A 227 29.18 -23.88 -1.23
N LEU A 228 29.75 -24.14 -2.41
CA LEU A 228 30.45 -25.39 -2.72
C LEU A 228 31.78 -25.50 -1.95
N ALA A 229 32.54 -24.40 -1.84
CA ALA A 229 33.75 -24.35 -1.03
C ALA A 229 33.44 -24.58 0.46
N GLU A 230 32.40 -23.96 1.00
CA GLU A 230 31.93 -24.16 2.36
C GLU A 230 31.51 -25.63 2.61
N ALA A 231 30.79 -26.24 1.65
CA ALA A 231 30.34 -27.62 1.73
C ALA A 231 31.53 -28.60 1.75
N ARG A 232 32.57 -28.32 0.96
CA ARG A 232 33.81 -29.13 0.93
C ARG A 232 34.64 -28.98 2.21
N ALA A 233 34.73 -27.77 2.75
CA ALA A 233 35.46 -27.49 3.99
C ALA A 233 34.85 -28.14 5.24
N THR A 234 33.56 -28.39 5.23
CA THR A 234 32.80 -29.03 6.34
C THR A 234 32.74 -30.54 6.26
N GLN A 235 33.40 -31.17 5.26
CA GLN A 235 33.58 -32.63 5.21
C GLN A 235 34.49 -33.08 6.35
N ARG A 236 33.95 -33.80 7.30
CA ARG A 236 34.63 -34.67 8.24
C ARG A 236 34.38 -36.10 7.90
#